data_1a7cc6b795c4ef3608b825243ea4c330
#
_entry.id   1a7cc6b795c4ef3608b825243ea4c330
#
_cell.length_a   1.000
_cell.length_b   1.000
_cell.length_c   1.000
_cell.angle_alpha   90.00
_cell.angle_beta   90.00
_cell.angle_gamma   90.00
#
_symmetry.space_group_name_H-M   'P 1'
#
loop_
_entity.id
_entity.type
_entity.pdbx_description
1 polymer ?
#
loop_
_entity_poly.entity_id
_entity_poly.type
_entity_poly.pdbx_seq_one_letter_code
_entity_poly.pdbx_strand_id
1 'polypeptide(L)'
;MLDGTVFRAPIMIDSIHPVVKNWKKPITIARHAYGDVYKCTEFRIPGAGKAELVFTGADGSQQRATVFDFEGAGVLQGQYNKDDSIRSFARSCFNYALDVKQDLWFGAKDTISKKYDHTFKDIFQETYDAEYKEKFEAAGITYFYSLIDDIVARVIRSEGGFVWACKNYDGDVMSDICLLYTSPSPRD
;
A
#
# COMPACT_ATOMS: atom_id res chain seq x y z
N MET A 1 5.25 14.14 11.22
CA MET A 1 4.56 12.90 10.80
C MET A 1 5.62 11.83 10.72
N LEU A 2 5.41 10.73 11.40
CA LEU A 2 6.36 9.61 11.43
C LEU A 2 6.34 8.90 10.05
N ASP A 3 7.52 8.60 9.54
CA ASP A 3 7.72 7.66 8.44
C ASP A 3 7.75 6.26 9.06
N GLY A 4 6.79 5.39 8.73
CA GLY A 4 6.71 4.10 9.40
C GLY A 4 5.65 3.16 8.82
N THR A 5 5.56 1.99 9.43
CA THR A 5 4.57 0.96 9.10
C THR A 5 3.59 0.82 10.25
N VAL A 6 2.31 0.84 9.95
CA VAL A 6 1.24 0.54 10.92
C VAL A 6 0.70 -0.84 10.62
N PHE A 7 0.82 -1.73 11.61
CA PHE A 7 0.22 -3.06 11.55
C PHE A 7 -1.14 -3.04 12.26
N ARG A 8 -2.19 -3.44 11.54
CA ARG A 8 -3.55 -3.55 12.05
C ARG A 8 -3.96 -5.02 11.98
N ALA A 9 -3.92 -5.69 13.12
CA ALA A 9 -4.40 -7.07 13.26
C ALA A 9 -5.79 -7.06 13.90
N PRO A 10 -6.77 -7.82 13.37
CA PRO A 10 -8.09 -7.90 13.96
C PRO A 10 -8.04 -8.69 15.27
N ILE A 11 -8.90 -8.31 16.22
CA ILE A 11 -9.15 -9.08 17.43
C ILE A 11 -10.24 -10.10 17.09
N MET A 12 -9.90 -11.39 17.09
CA MET A 12 -10.86 -12.47 16.83
C MET A 12 -11.59 -12.82 18.13
N ILE A 13 -12.90 -12.82 18.10
CA ILE A 13 -13.77 -13.20 19.22
C ILE A 13 -14.67 -14.34 18.75
N ASP A 14 -14.66 -15.48 19.40
CA ASP A 14 -15.38 -16.71 18.99
C ASP A 14 -16.87 -16.52 18.79
N SER A 15 -17.50 -15.60 19.53
CA SER A 15 -18.93 -15.29 19.44
C SER A 15 -19.29 -14.35 18.28
N ILE A 16 -18.30 -13.71 17.61
CA ILE A 16 -18.51 -12.78 16.51
C ILE A 16 -18.01 -13.42 15.23
N HIS A 17 -18.93 -13.77 14.34
CA HIS A 17 -18.58 -14.35 13.06
C HIS A 17 -18.27 -13.27 12.03
N PRO A 18 -17.17 -13.37 11.28
CA PRO A 18 -16.86 -12.43 10.20
C PRO A 18 -17.94 -12.51 9.11
N VAL A 19 -18.23 -11.38 8.46
CA VAL A 19 -19.17 -11.32 7.33
C VAL A 19 -18.71 -12.22 6.19
N VAL A 20 -17.40 -12.29 5.96
CA VAL A 20 -16.81 -13.24 5.02
C VAL A 20 -16.62 -14.57 5.74
N LYS A 21 -17.55 -15.49 5.51
CA LYS A 21 -17.60 -16.81 6.18
C LYS A 21 -16.33 -17.68 6.00
N ASN A 22 -15.55 -17.40 4.97
CA ASN A 22 -14.31 -18.13 4.70
C ASN A 22 -13.14 -17.71 5.60
N TRP A 23 -13.17 -16.51 6.19
CA TRP A 23 -12.09 -16.03 7.05
C TRP A 23 -12.09 -16.76 8.39
N LYS A 24 -11.14 -17.67 8.54
CA LYS A 24 -10.93 -18.49 9.74
C LYS A 24 -9.72 -18.06 10.55
N LYS A 25 -8.83 -17.26 9.94
CA LYS A 25 -7.59 -16.79 10.51
C LYS A 25 -7.47 -15.28 10.33
N PRO A 26 -6.82 -14.55 11.24
CA PRO A 26 -6.68 -13.11 11.15
C PRO A 26 -5.89 -12.71 9.90
N ILE A 27 -6.31 -11.60 9.27
CA ILE A 27 -5.60 -10.93 8.19
C ILE A 27 -5.01 -9.66 8.78
N THR A 28 -3.69 -9.56 8.83
CA THR A 28 -3.01 -8.36 9.34
C THR A 28 -2.72 -7.41 8.19
N ILE A 29 -3.27 -6.19 8.25
CA ILE A 29 -2.94 -5.13 7.29
C ILE A 29 -1.68 -4.42 7.75
N ALA A 30 -0.65 -4.40 6.90
CA ALA A 30 0.54 -3.58 7.05
C ALA A 30 0.41 -2.34 6.16
N ARG A 31 0.17 -1.17 6.76
CA ARG A 31 -0.01 0.10 6.06
C ARG A 31 1.27 0.92 6.05
N HIS A 32 1.70 1.38 4.88
CA HIS A 32 2.76 2.36 4.75
C HIS A 32 2.27 3.74 5.19
N ALA A 33 2.65 4.18 6.39
CA ALA A 33 2.17 5.44 6.96
C ALA A 33 2.95 6.67 6.46
N TYR A 34 3.22 6.73 5.15
CA TYR A 34 3.97 7.82 4.52
C TYR A 34 3.50 8.08 3.08
N GLY A 35 3.61 9.34 2.63
CA GLY A 35 3.37 9.72 1.24
C GLY A 35 1.92 9.54 0.78
N ASP A 36 1.76 9.29 -0.52
CA ASP A 36 0.50 9.10 -1.24
C ASP A 36 -0.47 10.29 -1.06
N VAL A 37 -1.76 10.04 -1.10
CA VAL A 37 -2.85 11.04 -0.93
C VAL A 37 -2.71 11.82 0.37
N TYR A 38 -2.22 11.20 1.45
CA TYR A 38 -2.08 11.84 2.78
C TYR A 38 -1.01 12.92 2.86
N LYS A 39 -0.15 13.00 1.86
CA LYS A 39 0.94 13.99 1.72
C LYS A 39 0.94 14.68 0.36
N CYS A 40 -0.18 14.66 -0.33
CA CYS A 40 -0.33 15.33 -1.61
C CYS A 40 -0.35 16.85 -1.46
N THR A 41 0.01 17.52 -2.54
CA THR A 41 -0.23 18.95 -2.75
C THR A 41 -1.33 19.11 -3.77
N GLU A 42 -2.33 19.91 -3.45
CA GLU A 42 -3.47 20.10 -4.36
C GLU A 42 -3.97 21.55 -4.38
N PHE A 43 -4.57 21.93 -5.47
CA PHE A 43 -5.21 23.22 -5.61
C PHE A 43 -6.30 23.23 -6.69
N ARG A 44 -7.22 24.20 -6.57
CA ARG A 44 -8.24 24.45 -7.59
C ARG A 44 -7.64 25.20 -8.77
N ILE A 45 -7.95 24.73 -9.97
CA ILE A 45 -7.67 25.44 -11.21
C ILE A 45 -8.83 26.39 -11.49
N PRO A 46 -8.62 27.71 -11.59
CA PRO A 46 -9.72 28.67 -11.69
C PRO A 46 -10.31 28.78 -13.09
N GLY A 47 -9.60 28.35 -14.13
CA GLY A 47 -10.03 28.49 -15.53
C GLY A 47 -9.09 27.78 -16.50
N ALA A 48 -9.17 28.14 -17.78
CA ALA A 48 -8.34 27.58 -18.82
C ALA A 48 -6.84 27.83 -18.57
N GLY A 49 -6.01 26.86 -18.89
CA GLY A 49 -4.57 26.94 -18.72
C GLY A 49 -3.88 25.59 -18.71
N LYS A 50 -2.56 25.60 -18.76
CA LYS A 50 -1.72 24.40 -18.79
C LYS A 50 -1.22 24.03 -17.39
N ALA A 51 -1.41 22.79 -16.99
CA ALA A 51 -0.84 22.22 -15.79
C ALA A 51 0.39 21.38 -16.12
N GLU A 52 1.49 21.57 -15.40
CA GLU A 52 2.75 20.85 -15.59
C GLU A 52 3.25 20.29 -14.26
N LEU A 53 3.86 19.11 -14.33
CA LEU A 53 4.69 18.55 -13.27
C LEU A 53 6.16 18.90 -13.58
N VAL A 54 6.83 19.56 -12.65
CA VAL A 54 8.23 20.01 -12.83
C VAL A 54 9.08 19.50 -11.67
N PHE A 55 10.16 18.82 -12.00
CA PHE A 55 11.22 18.51 -11.06
C PHE A 55 12.46 19.34 -11.41
N THR A 56 13.03 20.04 -10.42
CA THR A 56 14.29 20.79 -10.54
C THR A 56 15.35 20.10 -9.69
N GLY A 57 16.38 19.57 -10.32
CA GLY A 57 17.52 18.96 -9.65
C GLY A 57 18.36 19.97 -8.90
N ALA A 58 19.17 19.52 -7.94
CA ALA A 58 20.11 20.35 -7.20
C ALA A 58 21.19 21.00 -8.08
N ASP A 59 21.46 20.42 -9.24
CA ASP A 59 22.36 20.92 -10.30
C ASP A 59 21.67 21.94 -11.22
N GLY A 60 20.40 22.27 -10.99
CA GLY A 60 19.59 23.15 -11.81
C GLY A 60 18.96 22.50 -13.05
N SER A 61 19.20 21.20 -13.29
CA SER A 61 18.54 20.46 -14.36
C SER A 61 17.02 20.39 -14.12
N GLN A 62 16.26 20.35 -15.21
CA GLN A 62 14.79 20.29 -15.09
C GLN A 62 14.22 19.14 -15.92
N GLN A 63 13.26 18.44 -15.33
CA GLN A 63 12.37 17.53 -16.03
C GLN A 63 10.95 18.12 -15.96
N ARG A 64 10.26 18.13 -17.09
CA ARG A 64 8.90 18.67 -17.22
C ARG A 64 7.99 17.68 -17.92
N ALA A 65 6.77 17.56 -17.43
CA ALA A 65 5.71 16.80 -18.09
C ALA A 65 4.40 17.56 -18.01
N THR A 66 3.73 17.71 -19.14
CA THR A 66 2.36 18.25 -19.15
C THR A 66 1.43 17.23 -18.50
N VAL A 67 0.69 17.69 -17.49
CA VAL A 67 -0.32 16.89 -16.82
C VAL A 67 -1.63 16.98 -17.61
N PHE A 68 -2.07 18.20 -17.88
CA PHE A 68 -3.29 18.44 -18.62
C PHE A 68 -3.40 19.90 -19.11
N ASP A 69 -4.05 20.10 -20.26
CA ASP A 69 -4.43 21.42 -20.77
C ASP A 69 -5.91 21.66 -20.45
N PHE A 70 -6.17 22.50 -19.45
CA PHE A 70 -7.52 22.80 -18.98
C PHE A 70 -8.21 23.79 -19.92
N GLU A 71 -9.43 23.48 -20.35
CA GLU A 71 -10.32 24.40 -21.08
C GLU A 71 -11.20 25.22 -20.14
N GLY A 72 -11.27 24.85 -18.87
CA GLY A 72 -12.06 25.47 -17.81
C GLY A 72 -11.56 25.19 -16.42
N ALA A 73 -12.37 25.44 -15.41
CA ALA A 73 -12.04 25.19 -14.02
C ALA A 73 -11.88 23.69 -13.73
N GLY A 74 -10.97 23.35 -12.81
CA GLY A 74 -10.66 21.98 -12.47
C GLY A 74 -9.99 21.82 -11.09
N VAL A 75 -9.33 20.69 -10.88
CA VAL A 75 -8.53 20.41 -9.70
C VAL A 75 -7.25 19.70 -10.13
N LEU A 76 -6.14 19.98 -9.44
CA LEU A 76 -4.86 19.32 -9.64
C LEU A 76 -4.36 18.78 -8.32
N GLN A 77 -3.77 17.56 -8.35
CA GLN A 77 -3.16 16.91 -7.21
C GLN A 77 -1.81 16.31 -7.61
N GLY A 78 -0.78 16.55 -6.79
CA GLY A 78 0.55 15.94 -6.91
C GLY A 78 0.85 15.07 -5.69
N GLN A 79 1.32 13.84 -5.93
CA GLN A 79 1.71 12.88 -4.91
C GLN A 79 3.20 12.56 -5.03
N TYR A 80 3.82 12.13 -3.92
CA TYR A 80 5.20 11.68 -3.91
C TYR A 80 5.43 10.54 -2.91
N ASN A 81 6.54 9.83 -3.09
CA ASN A 81 7.10 8.94 -2.10
C ASN A 81 8.63 8.95 -2.21
N LYS A 82 9.32 8.26 -1.31
CA LYS A 82 10.78 8.13 -1.30
C LYS A 82 11.18 6.66 -1.32
N ASP A 83 12.19 6.31 -2.10
CA ASP A 83 12.69 4.93 -2.20
C ASP A 83 13.12 4.36 -0.85
N ASP A 84 13.81 5.17 -0.02
CA ASP A 84 14.23 4.74 1.32
C ASP A 84 13.05 4.44 2.23
N SER A 85 11.98 5.24 2.15
CA SER A 85 10.74 5.01 2.91
C SER A 85 10.04 3.74 2.45
N ILE A 86 9.94 3.51 1.14
CA ILE A 86 9.36 2.30 0.56
C ILE A 86 10.17 1.06 0.98
N ARG A 87 11.51 1.14 0.93
CA ARG A 87 12.41 0.05 1.33
C ARG A 87 12.31 -0.27 2.82
N SER A 88 12.23 0.77 3.66
CA SER A 88 11.98 0.62 5.11
C SER A 88 10.64 -0.06 5.39
N PHE A 89 9.59 0.35 4.68
CA PHE A 89 8.29 -0.29 4.74
C PHE A 89 8.33 -1.77 4.33
N ALA A 90 9.00 -2.08 3.21
CA ALA A 90 9.17 -3.46 2.74
C ALA A 90 9.86 -4.33 3.81
N ARG A 91 11.00 -3.87 4.37
CA ARG A 91 11.71 -4.57 5.44
C ARG A 91 10.84 -4.78 6.68
N SER A 92 10.06 -3.79 7.08
CA SER A 92 9.13 -3.91 8.20
C SER A 92 8.09 -5.00 7.96
N CYS A 93 7.53 -5.08 6.75
CA CYS A 93 6.56 -6.10 6.36
C CYS A 93 7.19 -7.50 6.35
N PHE A 94 8.38 -7.66 5.75
CA PHE A 94 9.07 -8.94 5.69
C PHE A 94 9.47 -9.45 7.08
N ASN A 95 10.00 -8.58 7.94
CA ASN A 95 10.34 -8.95 9.32
C ASN A 95 9.09 -9.37 10.10
N TYR A 96 8.01 -8.61 10.02
CA TYR A 96 6.77 -8.96 10.71
C TYR A 96 6.20 -10.30 10.22
N ALA A 97 6.20 -10.55 8.90
CA ALA A 97 5.75 -11.82 8.34
C ALA A 97 6.56 -13.02 8.85
N LEU A 98 7.89 -12.87 8.97
CA LEU A 98 8.79 -13.88 9.57
C LEU A 98 8.48 -14.10 11.06
N ASP A 99 8.27 -13.03 11.83
CA ASP A 99 7.98 -13.11 13.27
C ASP A 99 6.67 -13.85 13.55
N VAL A 100 5.63 -13.58 12.74
CA VAL A 100 4.33 -14.25 12.89
C VAL A 100 4.21 -15.54 12.08
N LYS A 101 5.22 -15.89 11.29
CA LYS A 101 5.25 -17.07 10.39
C LYS A 101 4.05 -17.15 9.45
N GLN A 102 3.76 -16.06 8.79
CA GLN A 102 2.66 -15.93 7.83
C GLN A 102 3.17 -15.45 6.48
N ASP A 103 2.49 -15.85 5.41
CA ASP A 103 2.75 -15.33 4.08
C ASP A 103 2.63 -13.80 4.04
N LEU A 104 3.39 -13.16 3.17
CA LEU A 104 3.28 -11.74 2.90
C LEU A 104 2.69 -11.51 1.50
N TRP A 105 1.56 -10.84 1.43
CA TRP A 105 0.93 -10.40 0.19
C TRP A 105 1.11 -8.90 0.02
N PHE A 106 1.54 -8.47 -1.16
CA PHE A 106 1.66 -7.06 -1.50
C PHE A 106 0.87 -6.73 -2.77
N GLY A 107 0.11 -5.64 -2.76
CA GLY A 107 -0.69 -5.19 -3.88
C GLY A 107 -0.48 -3.74 -4.24
N ALA A 108 -0.36 -3.48 -5.55
CA ALA A 108 -0.33 -2.15 -6.14
C ALA A 108 -0.95 -2.19 -7.55
N LYS A 109 -1.11 -1.05 -8.22
CA LYS A 109 -1.69 -0.99 -9.58
C LYS A 109 -0.64 -0.57 -10.62
N ASP A 110 0.47 -1.30 -10.67
CA ASP A 110 1.63 -0.99 -11.51
C ASP A 110 1.34 -1.03 -13.02
N THR A 111 0.28 -1.70 -13.45
CA THR A 111 -0.17 -1.70 -14.85
C THR A 111 -0.76 -0.36 -15.30
N ILE A 112 -1.25 0.44 -14.38
CA ILE A 112 -1.78 1.80 -14.61
C ILE A 112 -0.78 2.84 -14.13
N SER A 113 -0.35 2.78 -12.88
CA SER A 113 0.64 3.66 -12.29
C SER A 113 2.06 3.13 -12.56
N LYS A 114 2.49 3.27 -13.84
CA LYS A 114 3.69 2.63 -14.41
C LYS A 114 5.03 3.12 -13.84
N LYS A 115 5.03 4.18 -13.06
CA LYS A 115 6.21 4.69 -12.35
C LYS A 115 6.00 4.58 -10.85
N TYR A 116 4.97 5.22 -10.31
CA TYR A 116 4.76 5.31 -8.88
C TYR A 116 4.54 3.92 -8.24
N ASP A 117 3.53 3.18 -8.66
CA ASP A 117 3.24 1.85 -8.12
C ASP A 117 4.28 0.80 -8.55
N HIS A 118 4.83 0.95 -9.77
CA HIS A 118 5.89 0.09 -10.26
C HIS A 118 7.16 0.19 -9.41
N THR A 119 7.53 1.39 -8.96
CA THR A 119 8.64 1.60 -8.01
C THR A 119 8.43 0.85 -6.70
N PHE A 120 7.22 0.86 -6.15
CA PHE A 120 6.90 0.06 -4.95
C PHE A 120 7.11 -1.44 -5.19
N LYS A 121 6.60 -1.96 -6.30
CA LYS A 121 6.75 -3.36 -6.69
C LYS A 121 8.22 -3.74 -6.81
N ASP A 122 9.01 -2.94 -7.54
CA ASP A 122 10.42 -3.22 -7.78
C ASP A 122 11.22 -3.20 -6.48
N ILE A 123 11.04 -2.19 -5.63
CA ILE A 123 11.73 -2.10 -4.34
C ILE A 123 11.37 -3.27 -3.41
N PHE A 124 10.09 -3.69 -3.38
CA PHE A 124 9.69 -4.87 -2.62
C PHE A 124 10.37 -6.13 -3.15
N GLN A 125 10.38 -6.33 -4.47
CA GLN A 125 11.01 -7.50 -5.10
C GLN A 125 12.53 -7.51 -4.88
N GLU A 126 13.22 -6.39 -5.12
CA GLU A 126 14.66 -6.25 -4.87
C GLU A 126 15.01 -6.55 -3.41
N THR A 127 14.24 -6.00 -2.46
CA THR A 127 14.46 -6.21 -1.04
C THR A 127 14.24 -7.68 -0.65
N TYR A 128 13.19 -8.31 -1.20
CA TYR A 128 12.92 -9.73 -0.99
C TYR A 128 14.07 -10.59 -1.49
N ASP A 129 14.46 -10.43 -2.75
CA ASP A 129 15.50 -11.25 -3.38
C ASP A 129 16.86 -11.09 -2.69
N ALA A 130 17.20 -9.88 -2.26
CA ALA A 130 18.51 -9.59 -1.64
C ALA A 130 18.60 -9.99 -0.15
N GLU A 131 17.51 -9.89 0.62
CA GLU A 131 17.60 -9.94 2.08
C GLU A 131 16.71 -11.00 2.74
N TYR A 132 15.64 -11.45 2.07
CA TYR A 132 14.58 -12.22 2.73
C TYR A 132 14.25 -13.57 2.09
N LYS A 133 14.58 -13.80 0.83
CA LYS A 133 14.20 -15.01 0.10
C LYS A 133 14.57 -16.29 0.84
N GLU A 134 15.83 -16.46 1.20
CA GLU A 134 16.31 -17.64 1.92
C GLU A 134 15.63 -17.81 3.29
N LYS A 135 15.36 -16.69 3.99
CA LYS A 135 14.69 -16.71 5.29
C LYS A 135 13.23 -17.14 5.18
N PHE A 136 12.54 -16.70 4.13
CA PHE A 136 11.16 -17.10 3.84
C PHE A 136 11.07 -18.57 3.47
N GLU A 137 11.97 -19.03 2.60
CA GLU A 137 12.08 -20.45 2.23
C GLU A 137 12.35 -21.34 3.48
N ALA A 138 13.28 -20.94 4.34
CA ALA A 138 13.58 -21.65 5.58
C ALA A 138 12.41 -21.65 6.57
N ALA A 139 11.60 -20.59 6.59
CA ALA A 139 10.43 -20.49 7.44
C ALA A 139 9.18 -21.17 6.85
N GLY A 140 9.22 -21.61 5.59
CA GLY A 140 8.08 -22.22 4.88
C GLY A 140 6.95 -21.25 4.59
N ILE A 141 7.25 -19.96 4.44
CA ILE A 141 6.30 -18.89 4.09
C ILE A 141 6.66 -18.27 2.74
N THR A 142 5.69 -17.62 2.10
CA THR A 142 5.83 -17.08 0.75
C THR A 142 5.63 -15.56 0.71
N TYR A 143 6.33 -14.91 -0.21
CA TYR A 143 6.03 -13.54 -0.65
C TYR A 143 5.26 -13.59 -1.97
N PHE A 144 4.16 -12.86 -2.06
CA PHE A 144 3.30 -12.83 -3.23
C PHE A 144 2.92 -11.39 -3.61
N TYR A 145 3.19 -11.00 -4.86
CA TYR A 145 2.74 -9.75 -5.44
C TYR A 145 1.63 -9.99 -6.46
N SER A 146 0.60 -9.15 -6.45
CA SER A 146 -0.41 -9.08 -7.51
C SER A 146 -1.00 -7.67 -7.61
N LEU A 147 -1.82 -7.45 -8.63
CA LEU A 147 -2.57 -6.21 -8.76
C LEU A 147 -3.56 -6.06 -7.60
N ILE A 148 -3.73 -4.83 -7.10
CA ILE A 148 -4.54 -4.57 -5.90
C ILE A 148 -5.97 -5.10 -6.02
N ASP A 149 -6.59 -4.96 -7.19
CA ASP A 149 -7.95 -5.46 -7.47
C ASP A 149 -8.02 -7.00 -7.47
N ASP A 150 -6.99 -7.69 -7.99
CA ASP A 150 -6.91 -9.15 -7.93
C ASP A 150 -6.68 -9.64 -6.50
N ILE A 151 -5.80 -8.97 -5.73
CA ILE A 151 -5.59 -9.31 -4.31
C ILE A 151 -6.88 -9.16 -3.52
N VAL A 152 -7.64 -8.10 -3.68
CA VAL A 152 -8.94 -7.92 -2.99
C VAL A 152 -9.84 -9.12 -3.24
N ALA A 153 -9.96 -9.56 -4.49
CA ALA A 153 -10.77 -10.74 -4.82
C ALA A 153 -10.23 -12.05 -4.20
N ARG A 154 -8.89 -12.18 -4.11
CA ARG A 154 -8.24 -13.34 -3.46
C ARG A 154 -8.43 -13.33 -1.95
N VAL A 155 -8.30 -12.16 -1.32
CA VAL A 155 -8.52 -11.98 0.13
C VAL A 155 -9.93 -12.43 0.53
N ILE A 156 -10.95 -12.01 -0.21
CA ILE A 156 -12.35 -12.40 0.05
C ILE A 156 -12.55 -13.92 -0.06
N ARG A 157 -11.84 -14.57 -0.97
CA ARG A 157 -11.94 -16.03 -1.19
C ARG A 157 -11.05 -16.85 -0.25
N SER A 158 -10.08 -16.21 0.41
CA SER A 158 -9.10 -16.87 1.27
C SER A 158 -9.69 -17.32 2.60
N GLU A 159 -8.95 -18.14 3.32
CA GLU A 159 -9.22 -18.46 4.73
C GLU A 159 -8.59 -17.44 5.71
N GLY A 160 -7.87 -16.44 5.21
CA GLY A 160 -7.03 -15.54 6.01
C GLY A 160 -5.69 -16.15 6.40
N GLY A 161 -5.03 -15.56 7.43
CA GLY A 161 -3.76 -16.08 7.95
C GLY A 161 -2.53 -15.58 7.18
N PHE A 162 -2.55 -14.35 6.72
CA PHE A 162 -1.42 -13.70 6.05
C PHE A 162 -1.31 -12.23 6.43
N VAL A 163 -0.15 -11.65 6.16
CA VAL A 163 0.10 -10.21 6.26
C VAL A 163 -0.15 -9.59 4.89
N TRP A 164 -0.96 -8.55 4.83
CA TRP A 164 -1.26 -7.82 3.60
C TRP A 164 -0.64 -6.43 3.64
N ALA A 165 0.45 -6.26 2.91
CA ALA A 165 1.13 -4.97 2.75
C ALA A 165 0.40 -4.10 1.73
N CYS A 166 0.12 -2.86 2.12
CA CYS A 166 -0.62 -1.89 1.33
C CYS A 166 0.07 -0.51 1.37
N LYS A 167 -0.01 0.23 0.26
CA LYS A 167 0.33 1.65 0.26
C LYS A 167 -0.57 2.41 1.23
N ASN A 168 -0.28 3.69 1.47
CA ASN A 168 -0.91 4.45 2.54
C ASN A 168 -2.45 4.47 2.43
N TYR A 169 -3.00 4.91 1.30
CA TYR A 169 -4.45 4.99 1.09
C TYR A 169 -5.09 3.60 0.97
N ASP A 170 -4.46 2.70 0.20
CA ASP A 170 -4.94 1.32 0.06
C ASP A 170 -5.04 0.63 1.43
N GLY A 171 -4.03 0.82 2.30
CA GLY A 171 -4.01 0.26 3.64
C GLY A 171 -5.04 0.86 4.59
N ASP A 172 -5.41 2.11 4.40
CA ASP A 172 -6.51 2.73 5.14
C ASP A 172 -7.84 2.07 4.81
N VAL A 173 -8.17 2.03 3.52
CA VAL A 173 -9.43 1.44 3.04
C VAL A 173 -9.50 -0.06 3.34
N MET A 174 -8.42 -0.81 3.07
CA MET A 174 -8.42 -2.27 3.26
C MET A 174 -8.45 -2.67 4.73
N SER A 175 -7.86 -1.87 5.62
CA SER A 175 -7.97 -2.14 7.05
C SER A 175 -9.41 -2.01 7.55
N ASP A 176 -10.17 -1.05 7.06
CA ASP A 176 -11.58 -0.91 7.42
C ASP A 176 -12.40 -2.11 6.94
N ILE A 177 -12.17 -2.59 5.72
CA ILE A 177 -12.82 -3.80 5.20
C ILE A 177 -12.51 -5.02 6.09
N CYS A 178 -11.26 -5.19 6.51
CA CYS A 178 -10.86 -6.34 7.32
C CYS A 178 -11.24 -6.20 8.81
N LEU A 179 -11.27 -4.98 9.37
CA LEU A 179 -11.52 -4.72 10.79
C LEU A 179 -13.00 -4.51 11.12
N LEU A 180 -13.76 -3.83 10.27
CA LEU A 180 -15.19 -3.57 10.48
C LEU A 180 -16.03 -4.86 10.54
N TYR A 181 -15.53 -5.95 9.98
CA TYR A 181 -16.21 -7.24 10.00
C TYR A 181 -15.84 -8.13 11.20
N THR A 182 -14.91 -7.69 12.05
CA THR A 182 -14.42 -8.48 13.20
C THR A 182 -14.47 -7.74 14.53
N SER A 183 -14.87 -6.45 14.54
CA SER A 183 -14.91 -5.63 15.76
C SER A 183 -16.06 -4.62 15.66
N PRO A 184 -16.84 -4.38 16.73
CA PRO A 184 -17.75 -3.24 16.75
C PRO A 184 -16.95 -1.96 16.56
N SER A 185 -17.40 -1.11 15.62
CA SER A 185 -16.76 0.18 15.37
C SER A 185 -16.74 1.02 16.64
N PRO A 186 -15.62 1.60 17.06
CA PRO A 186 -15.61 2.52 18.21
C PRO A 186 -16.22 3.90 17.86
N ARG A 187 -16.89 4.05 16.72
CA ARG A 187 -17.48 5.32 16.24
C ARG A 187 -19.01 5.32 16.17
N ASP A 188 -19.68 4.27 16.65
CA ASP A 188 -21.13 4.25 16.79
C ASP A 188 -21.52 4.45 18.23
#